data_ada6d79ed57bbf185af8f20dcb669379
#
_entry.id   ada6d79ed57bbf185af8f20dcb669379
#
_cell.length_a   1.000
_cell.length_b   1.000
_cell.length_c   1.000
_cell.angle_alpha   90.00
_cell.angle_beta   90.00
_cell.angle_gamma   90.00
#
_symmetry.space_group_name_H-M   'P 1'
#
loop_
_entity.id
_entity.type
_entity.pdbx_description
1 polymer ?
#
loop_
_entity_poly.entity_id
_entity_poly.type
_entity_poly.pdbx_seq_one_letter_code
_entity_poly.pdbx_strand_id
1 'polypeptide(L)'
;MTGHRRPAVFVALLAFAIALSGCGAGSPANGSFSPTLNVSGPIRLEVANAAGDVVISGSADGQVHVKADVHASGFTFVNPQKRIDELVANPPIEQKGDTIRIGKDLNRLRNITISYTIEVPRDTEVSTTVASGSQTLHGVRGPVKLVGVSGAIRVNQIDRYAQLTTVSGSIDASDMGDDVRATSASGKVTLSNVKGDVSINAVSGSSQVTKLGGRVEATTASGSIEVAGAKSDVQIHAASGHVTVQGDPGANTYWNLNTVSGPVHLSVPQNTSFHLSAEAVSGQIHTDVPIMIEEQGKHSLRARMGDGGGRVEVHTVTGEIHLTGAA
;
A
#
# COMPACT_ATOMS: atom_id res chain seq x y z
N MET A 1 19.86 12.95 -49.45
CA MET A 1 18.43 13.15 -49.27
C MET A 1 17.83 11.84 -48.78
N THR A 2 17.84 11.63 -47.51
CA THR A 2 17.37 10.41 -46.84
C THR A 2 16.16 10.79 -46.00
N GLY A 3 14.97 10.43 -46.51
CA GLY A 3 13.70 10.71 -45.84
C GLY A 3 13.47 9.78 -44.67
N HIS A 4 13.42 10.33 -43.45
CA HIS A 4 12.99 9.64 -42.26
C HIS A 4 11.47 9.47 -42.30
N ARG A 5 11.00 8.26 -42.55
CA ARG A 5 9.59 7.88 -42.32
C ARG A 5 9.36 7.67 -40.82
N ARG A 6 8.53 8.52 -40.25
CA ARG A 6 8.00 8.33 -38.90
C ARG A 6 6.98 7.17 -38.91
N PRO A 7 7.03 6.22 -37.99
CA PRO A 7 5.99 5.19 -37.89
C PRO A 7 4.69 5.84 -37.44
N ALA A 8 3.65 5.69 -38.21
CA ALA A 8 2.29 6.06 -37.84
C ALA A 8 1.75 4.98 -36.88
N VAL A 9 1.44 5.38 -35.66
CA VAL A 9 0.77 4.51 -34.67
C VAL A 9 -0.71 4.42 -35.09
N PHE A 10 -1.15 3.27 -35.55
CA PHE A 10 -2.57 2.99 -35.78
C PHE A 10 -3.22 2.61 -34.44
N VAL A 11 -4.01 3.53 -33.88
CA VAL A 11 -4.93 3.23 -32.80
C VAL A 11 -6.22 2.70 -33.41
N ALA A 12 -6.49 1.40 -33.24
CA ALA A 12 -7.77 0.83 -33.63
C ALA A 12 -8.81 1.14 -32.53
N LEU A 13 -9.65 2.14 -32.76
CA LEU A 13 -10.77 2.50 -31.90
C LEU A 13 -11.98 1.65 -32.29
N LEU A 14 -12.35 0.68 -31.42
CA LEU A 14 -13.67 0.03 -31.50
C LEU A 14 -14.61 0.76 -30.53
N ALA A 15 -15.34 1.76 -31.05
CA ALA A 15 -16.35 2.46 -30.26
C ALA A 15 -17.70 1.73 -30.38
N PHE A 16 -18.19 1.14 -29.31
CA PHE A 16 -19.55 0.61 -29.22
C PHE A 16 -20.41 1.63 -28.49
N ALA A 17 -21.17 2.42 -29.22
CA ALA A 17 -22.12 3.37 -28.66
C ALA A 17 -23.50 2.73 -28.53
N ILE A 18 -24.01 2.55 -27.32
CA ILE A 18 -25.43 2.26 -27.08
C ILE A 18 -26.10 3.59 -26.75
N ALA A 19 -26.86 4.11 -27.71
CA ALA A 19 -27.69 5.29 -27.51
C ALA A 19 -29.05 4.88 -26.90
N LEU A 20 -29.30 5.27 -25.65
CA LEU A 20 -30.63 5.33 -25.07
C LEU A 20 -31.08 6.79 -24.98
N SER A 21 -31.97 7.18 -25.86
CA SER A 21 -32.56 8.53 -25.89
C SER A 21 -33.63 8.66 -24.80
N GLY A 22 -33.34 9.48 -23.78
CA GLY A 22 -34.31 9.91 -22.77
C GLY A 22 -34.17 11.41 -22.53
N CYS A 23 -35.12 12.21 -23.02
CA CYS A 23 -35.23 13.63 -22.69
C CYS A 23 -35.76 13.81 -21.27
N GLY A 24 -34.95 14.35 -20.36
CA GLY A 24 -35.36 14.80 -19.04
C GLY A 24 -34.26 15.65 -18.42
N ALA A 25 -34.60 16.85 -17.97
CA ALA A 25 -33.67 17.71 -17.26
C ALA A 25 -33.14 16.97 -16.02
N GLY A 26 -31.85 16.76 -15.92
CA GLY A 26 -31.19 16.16 -14.78
C GLY A 26 -30.84 14.66 -14.89
N SER A 27 -30.98 14.01 -16.04
CA SER A 27 -30.55 12.60 -16.19
C SER A 27 -29.03 12.48 -16.17
N PRO A 28 -28.50 11.50 -15.42
CA PRO A 28 -27.05 11.21 -15.45
C PRO A 28 -26.65 10.77 -16.84
N ALA A 29 -25.50 11.25 -17.30
CA ALA A 29 -24.96 10.87 -18.57
C ALA A 29 -23.84 9.83 -18.39
N ASN A 30 -23.80 8.85 -19.27
CA ASN A 30 -22.86 7.75 -19.22
C ASN A 30 -22.20 7.51 -20.57
N GLY A 31 -20.98 7.00 -20.53
CA GLY A 31 -20.25 6.57 -21.71
C GLY A 31 -19.14 5.60 -21.35
N SER A 32 -18.55 4.97 -22.33
CA SER A 32 -17.42 4.10 -22.13
C SER A 32 -16.49 4.13 -23.34
N PHE A 33 -15.22 3.84 -23.10
CA PHE A 33 -14.22 3.62 -24.14
C PHE A 33 -13.30 2.47 -23.78
N SER A 34 -12.76 1.78 -24.80
CA SER A 34 -11.88 0.63 -24.59
C SER A 34 -10.79 0.54 -25.66
N PRO A 35 -9.79 1.45 -25.64
CA PRO A 35 -8.66 1.36 -26.56
C PRO A 35 -7.70 0.23 -26.16
N THR A 36 -7.05 -0.33 -27.17
CA THR A 36 -5.93 -1.24 -27.05
C THR A 36 -4.67 -0.56 -27.59
N LEU A 37 -3.59 -0.61 -26.82
CA LEU A 37 -2.31 -0.01 -27.16
C LEU A 37 -1.27 -1.10 -27.38
N ASN A 38 -0.58 -1.08 -28.50
CA ASN A 38 0.52 -2.00 -28.75
C ASN A 38 1.78 -1.47 -28.09
N VAL A 39 2.48 -2.34 -27.37
CA VAL A 39 3.73 -2.03 -26.70
C VAL A 39 4.77 -3.10 -27.04
N SER A 40 6.04 -2.71 -27.05
CA SER A 40 7.15 -3.62 -27.30
C SER A 40 8.15 -3.52 -26.14
N GLY A 41 8.05 -4.44 -25.18
CA GLY A 41 8.93 -4.50 -24.02
C GLY A 41 8.33 -3.92 -22.73
N PRO A 42 9.15 -3.74 -21.70
CA PRO A 42 8.72 -3.15 -20.43
C PRO A 42 8.22 -1.73 -20.61
N ILE A 43 7.12 -1.39 -19.99
CA ILE A 43 6.49 -0.07 -20.09
C ILE A 43 6.34 0.59 -18.72
N ARG A 44 6.14 1.91 -18.77
CA ARG A 44 5.71 2.71 -17.63
C ARG A 44 4.27 3.15 -17.82
N LEU A 45 3.39 2.76 -16.91
CA LEU A 45 2.02 3.20 -16.84
C LEU A 45 1.87 4.28 -15.76
N GLU A 46 1.41 5.46 -16.16
CA GLU A 46 1.07 6.57 -15.27
C GLU A 46 -0.44 6.83 -15.34
N VAL A 47 -1.16 6.68 -14.23
CA VAL A 47 -2.61 6.92 -14.15
C VAL A 47 -2.89 8.03 -13.16
N ALA A 48 -3.59 9.07 -13.61
CA ALA A 48 -4.11 10.13 -12.75
C ALA A 48 -5.65 10.13 -12.83
N ASN A 49 -6.33 9.96 -11.70
CA ASN A 49 -7.79 9.95 -11.65
C ASN A 49 -8.31 10.86 -10.53
N ALA A 50 -9.25 11.72 -10.87
CA ALA A 50 -9.90 12.59 -9.89
C ALA A 50 -10.97 11.85 -9.09
N ALA A 51 -11.78 11.01 -9.75
CA ALA A 51 -12.85 10.26 -9.10
C ALA A 51 -13.15 8.97 -9.89
N GLY A 52 -13.42 7.91 -9.16
CA GLY A 52 -13.69 6.56 -9.66
C GLY A 52 -12.57 5.58 -9.37
N ASP A 53 -12.88 4.32 -9.48
CA ASP A 53 -11.97 3.24 -9.13
C ASP A 53 -10.96 2.96 -10.25
N VAL A 54 -9.78 2.50 -9.86
CA VAL A 54 -8.73 2.10 -10.79
C VAL A 54 -8.32 0.66 -10.47
N VAL A 55 -8.58 -0.24 -11.41
CA VAL A 55 -8.18 -1.65 -11.33
C VAL A 55 -7.12 -1.92 -12.39
N ILE A 56 -5.97 -2.42 -11.97
CA ILE A 56 -4.85 -2.74 -12.86
C ILE A 56 -4.47 -4.21 -12.65
N SER A 57 -4.32 -4.95 -13.74
CA SER A 57 -3.92 -6.35 -13.73
C SER A 57 -2.77 -6.63 -14.67
N GLY A 58 -1.81 -7.44 -14.20
CA GLY A 58 -0.72 -7.95 -15.03
C GLY A 58 -1.19 -9.10 -15.93
N SER A 59 -1.01 -8.95 -17.24
CA SER A 59 -1.32 -9.95 -18.26
C SER A 59 -0.05 -10.54 -18.89
N ALA A 60 -0.15 -11.72 -19.48
CA ALA A 60 0.90 -12.27 -20.33
C ALA A 60 0.86 -11.69 -21.75
N ASP A 61 -0.13 -10.89 -22.05
CA ASP A 61 -0.32 -10.26 -23.34
C ASP A 61 0.67 -9.08 -23.51
N GLY A 62 1.22 -8.92 -24.70
CA GLY A 62 2.12 -7.82 -25.07
C GLY A 62 1.37 -6.53 -25.42
N GLN A 63 0.15 -6.36 -24.93
CA GLN A 63 -0.71 -5.21 -25.20
C GLN A 63 -1.19 -4.58 -23.91
N VAL A 64 -1.59 -3.31 -23.98
CA VAL A 64 -2.29 -2.63 -22.89
C VAL A 64 -3.74 -2.45 -23.29
N HIS A 65 -4.64 -3.05 -22.53
CA HIS A 65 -6.07 -2.92 -22.70
C HIS A 65 -6.61 -1.96 -21.64
N VAL A 66 -7.22 -0.87 -22.07
CA VAL A 66 -7.83 0.10 -21.16
C VAL A 66 -9.33 0.08 -21.38
N LYS A 67 -10.10 -0.24 -20.35
CA LYS A 67 -11.54 -0.06 -20.31
C LYS A 67 -11.86 1.04 -19.32
N ALA A 68 -12.69 1.99 -19.72
CA ALA A 68 -13.12 3.08 -18.88
C ALA A 68 -14.63 3.26 -18.97
N ASP A 69 -15.27 3.33 -17.79
CA ASP A 69 -16.68 3.66 -17.63
C ASP A 69 -16.78 5.09 -17.08
N VAL A 70 -17.47 5.96 -17.80
CA VAL A 70 -17.54 7.40 -17.55
C VAL A 70 -18.93 7.80 -17.12
N HIS A 71 -19.01 8.53 -16.00
CA HIS A 71 -20.26 9.04 -15.45
C HIS A 71 -20.18 10.53 -15.18
N ALA A 72 -21.19 11.28 -15.58
CA ALA A 72 -21.37 12.67 -15.20
C ALA A 72 -22.72 12.89 -14.53
N SER A 73 -22.72 13.57 -13.36
CA SER A 73 -23.96 13.93 -12.66
C SER A 73 -24.66 15.08 -13.39
N GLY A 74 -25.97 14.96 -13.65
CA GLY A 74 -26.76 15.90 -14.41
C GLY A 74 -26.91 17.30 -13.80
N PHE A 75 -26.61 17.46 -12.51
CA PHE A 75 -26.76 18.74 -11.81
C PHE A 75 -25.65 19.78 -12.08
N THR A 76 -24.56 19.36 -12.69
CA THR A 76 -23.33 20.20 -12.79
C THR A 76 -23.10 20.77 -14.19
N PHE A 77 -23.76 20.25 -15.22
CA PHE A 77 -23.53 20.64 -16.61
C PHE A 77 -24.82 21.00 -17.36
N VAL A 78 -24.74 21.99 -18.24
CA VAL A 78 -25.83 22.36 -19.15
C VAL A 78 -26.11 21.24 -20.17
N ASN A 79 -25.10 20.46 -20.54
CA ASN A 79 -25.22 19.31 -21.46
C ASN A 79 -24.20 18.23 -21.10
N PRO A 80 -24.47 17.38 -20.09
CA PRO A 80 -23.54 16.37 -19.60
C PRO A 80 -23.21 15.32 -20.67
N GLN A 81 -24.16 14.92 -21.51
CA GLN A 81 -23.95 13.90 -22.52
C GLN A 81 -22.93 14.35 -23.57
N LYS A 82 -23.04 15.58 -24.07
CA LYS A 82 -22.08 16.12 -25.04
C LYS A 82 -20.64 16.06 -24.54
N ARG A 83 -20.45 16.33 -23.25
CA ARG A 83 -19.12 16.30 -22.62
C ARG A 83 -18.57 14.88 -22.51
N ILE A 84 -19.44 13.90 -22.24
CA ILE A 84 -19.07 12.49 -22.25
C ILE A 84 -18.74 12.03 -23.68
N ASP A 85 -19.53 12.39 -24.66
CA ASP A 85 -19.30 12.03 -26.05
C ASP A 85 -17.95 12.59 -26.57
N GLU A 86 -17.60 13.83 -26.17
CA GLU A 86 -16.29 14.42 -26.46
C GLU A 86 -15.14 13.66 -25.79
N LEU A 87 -15.34 13.16 -24.57
CA LEU A 87 -14.35 12.40 -23.82
C LEU A 87 -14.17 10.99 -24.41
N VAL A 88 -15.27 10.36 -24.82
CA VAL A 88 -15.27 9.04 -25.48
C VAL A 88 -14.61 9.12 -26.85
N ALA A 89 -14.88 10.20 -27.61
CA ALA A 89 -14.25 10.42 -28.91
C ALA A 89 -12.75 10.74 -28.80
N ASN A 90 -12.32 11.37 -27.70
CA ASN A 90 -10.93 11.72 -27.43
C ASN A 90 -10.53 11.30 -26.02
N PRO A 91 -10.30 10.01 -25.78
CA PRO A 91 -9.90 9.49 -24.46
C PRO A 91 -8.65 10.19 -23.92
N PRO A 92 -8.57 10.46 -22.61
CA PRO A 92 -7.43 11.12 -21.99
C PRO A 92 -6.23 10.14 -21.85
N ILE A 93 -5.80 9.57 -22.96
CA ILE A 93 -4.73 8.58 -23.03
C ILE A 93 -3.65 9.10 -23.99
N GLU A 94 -2.42 9.11 -23.52
CA GLU A 94 -1.25 9.52 -24.32
C GLU A 94 -0.20 8.40 -24.26
N GLN A 95 0.31 7.97 -25.39
CA GLN A 95 1.43 7.06 -25.51
C GLN A 95 2.63 7.79 -26.11
N LYS A 96 3.74 7.78 -25.38
CA LYS A 96 5.04 8.31 -25.83
C LYS A 96 6.14 7.27 -25.59
N GLY A 97 6.53 6.58 -26.65
CA GLY A 97 7.47 5.46 -26.53
C GLY A 97 6.93 4.42 -25.59
N ASP A 98 7.70 4.08 -24.54
CA ASP A 98 7.35 3.06 -23.55
C ASP A 98 6.51 3.61 -22.37
N THR A 99 6.13 4.89 -22.42
CA THR A 99 5.31 5.50 -21.36
C THR A 99 3.88 5.71 -21.85
N ILE A 100 2.93 5.19 -21.07
CA ILE A 100 1.49 5.38 -21.26
C ILE A 100 0.96 6.23 -20.11
N ARG A 101 0.32 7.34 -20.43
CA ARG A 101 -0.30 8.26 -19.47
C ARG A 101 -1.81 8.27 -19.64
N ILE A 102 -2.54 8.02 -18.55
CA ILE A 102 -4.00 8.03 -18.51
C ILE A 102 -4.46 9.10 -17.53
N GLY A 103 -5.47 9.87 -17.91
CA GLY A 103 -6.06 10.92 -17.08
C GLY A 103 -5.29 12.24 -17.07
N LYS A 104 -4.47 12.50 -18.08
CA LYS A 104 -3.83 13.79 -18.28
C LYS A 104 -4.90 14.88 -18.42
N ASP A 105 -4.67 16.03 -17.80
CA ASP A 105 -5.59 17.17 -17.80
C ASP A 105 -6.85 16.98 -16.91
N LEU A 106 -6.62 16.79 -15.61
CA LEU A 106 -7.67 16.64 -14.60
C LEU A 106 -8.68 17.80 -14.59
N ASN A 107 -8.31 18.99 -15.09
CA ASN A 107 -9.25 20.13 -15.18
C ASN A 107 -10.39 19.86 -16.17
N ARG A 108 -10.15 19.11 -17.23
CA ARG A 108 -11.20 18.67 -18.18
C ARG A 108 -12.11 17.60 -17.56
N LEU A 109 -11.66 16.90 -16.53
CA LEU A 109 -12.34 15.79 -15.87
C LEU A 109 -13.09 16.21 -14.58
N ARG A 110 -13.18 17.52 -14.28
CA ARG A 110 -13.94 17.99 -13.11
C ARG A 110 -15.40 17.61 -13.21
N ASN A 111 -15.92 17.05 -12.13
CA ASN A 111 -17.31 16.56 -11.98
C ASN A 111 -17.66 15.39 -12.92
N ILE A 112 -16.64 14.68 -13.39
CA ILE A 112 -16.78 13.41 -14.12
C ILE A 112 -16.12 12.35 -13.26
N THR A 113 -16.79 11.23 -13.10
CA THR A 113 -16.25 10.02 -12.46
C THR A 113 -15.85 9.05 -13.57
N ILE A 114 -14.62 8.56 -13.53
CA ILE A 114 -14.13 7.58 -14.49
C ILE A 114 -13.58 6.39 -13.72
N SER A 115 -14.18 5.24 -13.95
CA SER A 115 -13.64 3.98 -13.42
C SER A 115 -12.84 3.28 -14.50
N TYR A 116 -11.59 2.97 -14.21
CA TYR A 116 -10.66 2.33 -15.14
C TYR A 116 -10.43 0.87 -14.78
N THR A 117 -10.49 -0.01 -15.79
CA THR A 117 -9.97 -1.38 -15.73
C THR A 117 -8.87 -1.48 -16.78
N ILE A 118 -7.65 -1.75 -16.35
CA ILE A 118 -6.46 -1.70 -17.19
C ILE A 118 -5.72 -3.03 -17.09
N GLU A 119 -5.48 -3.67 -18.22
CA GLU A 119 -4.61 -4.83 -18.32
C GLU A 119 -3.29 -4.40 -18.94
N VAL A 120 -2.17 -4.80 -18.32
CA VAL A 120 -0.81 -4.42 -18.75
C VAL A 120 0.10 -5.64 -18.82
N PRO A 121 1.16 -5.63 -19.62
CA PRO A 121 2.21 -6.65 -19.52
C PRO A 121 2.76 -6.72 -18.09
N ARG A 122 3.08 -7.91 -17.61
CA ARG A 122 3.52 -8.10 -16.21
C ARG A 122 4.76 -7.27 -15.82
N ASP A 123 5.67 -7.03 -16.76
CA ASP A 123 6.90 -6.29 -16.51
C ASP A 123 6.73 -4.76 -16.57
N THR A 124 5.52 -4.28 -16.22
CA THR A 124 5.16 -2.86 -16.23
C THR A 124 5.52 -2.18 -14.90
N GLU A 125 6.17 -1.01 -15.00
CA GLU A 125 6.27 -0.07 -13.88
C GLU A 125 4.94 0.70 -13.78
N VAL A 126 4.30 0.69 -12.60
CA VAL A 126 2.98 1.32 -12.39
C VAL A 126 3.08 2.48 -11.42
N SER A 127 2.61 3.63 -11.85
CA SER A 127 2.44 4.81 -10.99
C SER A 127 1.01 5.32 -11.08
N THR A 128 0.29 5.36 -9.95
CA THR A 128 -1.07 5.90 -9.93
C THR A 128 -1.23 7.01 -8.91
N THR A 129 -2.07 7.98 -9.23
CA THR A 129 -2.53 9.02 -8.32
C THR A 129 -4.04 9.16 -8.43
N VAL A 130 -4.76 8.80 -7.36
CA VAL A 130 -6.24 8.82 -7.33
C VAL A 130 -6.71 9.70 -6.18
N ALA A 131 -7.51 10.73 -6.49
CA ALA A 131 -8.01 11.60 -5.44
C ALA A 131 -9.19 10.97 -4.69
N SER A 132 -10.14 10.34 -5.40
CA SER A 132 -11.30 9.69 -4.77
C SER A 132 -11.66 8.41 -5.51
N GLY A 133 -11.60 7.30 -4.82
CA GLY A 133 -11.84 5.96 -5.37
C GLY A 133 -10.80 4.95 -4.91
N SER A 134 -11.13 3.68 -5.04
CA SER A 134 -10.24 2.59 -4.67
C SER A 134 -9.22 2.31 -5.79
N GLN A 135 -8.05 1.86 -5.40
CA GLN A 135 -7.01 1.39 -6.30
C GLN A 135 -6.75 -0.10 -6.03
N THR A 136 -6.87 -0.92 -7.05
CA THR A 136 -6.57 -2.35 -6.97
C THR A 136 -5.54 -2.70 -8.02
N LEU A 137 -4.43 -3.30 -7.59
CA LEU A 137 -3.34 -3.72 -8.48
C LEU A 137 -2.95 -5.16 -8.16
N HIS A 138 -2.85 -6.00 -9.18
CA HIS A 138 -2.41 -7.38 -8.99
C HIS A 138 -1.58 -7.92 -10.16
N GLY A 139 -0.65 -8.85 -9.84
CA GLY A 139 0.06 -9.65 -10.83
C GLY A 139 1.09 -8.91 -11.66
N VAL A 140 1.68 -7.82 -11.14
CA VAL A 140 2.70 -7.00 -11.81
C VAL A 140 4.08 -7.31 -11.25
N ARG A 141 5.07 -7.43 -12.12
CA ARG A 141 6.47 -7.71 -11.76
C ARG A 141 7.33 -6.46 -11.62
N GLY A 142 6.92 -5.34 -12.22
CA GLY A 142 7.64 -4.08 -12.10
C GLY A 142 7.42 -3.39 -10.75
N PRO A 143 8.18 -2.33 -10.47
CA PRO A 143 7.98 -1.52 -9.28
C PRO A 143 6.65 -0.77 -9.34
N VAL A 144 6.02 -0.56 -8.17
CA VAL A 144 4.73 0.12 -8.09
C VAL A 144 4.74 1.30 -7.13
N LYS A 145 4.08 2.37 -7.52
CA LYS A 145 3.85 3.55 -6.69
C LYS A 145 2.39 3.96 -6.76
N LEU A 146 1.65 3.77 -5.67
CA LEU A 146 0.23 4.11 -5.61
C LEU A 146 0.01 5.23 -4.57
N VAL A 147 -0.64 6.29 -5.01
CA VAL A 147 -0.98 7.44 -4.16
C VAL A 147 -2.49 7.63 -4.18
N GLY A 148 -3.12 7.59 -3.01
CA GLY A 148 -4.54 7.84 -2.81
C GLY A 148 -4.78 8.99 -1.85
N VAL A 149 -5.82 9.79 -2.08
CA VAL A 149 -6.28 10.73 -1.06
C VAL A 149 -7.40 10.09 -0.25
N SER A 150 -8.44 9.57 -0.92
CA SER A 150 -9.55 8.87 -0.28
C SER A 150 -9.85 7.57 -1.01
N GLY A 151 -10.05 6.51 -0.27
CA GLY A 151 -10.32 5.18 -0.81
C GLY A 151 -9.22 4.17 -0.46
N ALA A 152 -9.54 2.90 -0.65
CA ALA A 152 -8.63 1.82 -0.31
C ALA A 152 -7.58 1.58 -1.40
N ILE A 153 -6.37 1.26 -0.99
CA ILE A 153 -5.30 0.75 -1.86
C ILE A 153 -5.16 -0.74 -1.57
N ARG A 154 -5.40 -1.58 -2.58
CA ARG A 154 -5.26 -3.04 -2.51
C ARG A 154 -4.22 -3.50 -3.52
N VAL A 155 -3.21 -4.19 -3.03
CA VAL A 155 -2.09 -4.66 -3.86
C VAL A 155 -1.83 -6.13 -3.56
N ASN A 156 -1.70 -6.92 -4.62
CA ASN A 156 -1.44 -8.34 -4.47
C ASN A 156 -0.49 -8.86 -5.57
N GLN A 157 0.42 -9.74 -5.22
CA GLN A 157 1.36 -10.39 -6.14
C GLN A 157 2.20 -9.40 -6.94
N ILE A 158 3.04 -8.65 -6.23
CA ILE A 158 4.02 -7.72 -6.82
C ILE A 158 5.43 -8.25 -6.55
N ASP A 159 6.22 -8.42 -7.61
CA ASP A 159 7.53 -9.03 -7.49
C ASP A 159 8.63 -8.06 -7.03
N ARG A 160 8.44 -6.74 -7.23
CA ARG A 160 9.42 -5.70 -6.89
C ARG A 160 8.87 -4.72 -5.86
N TYR A 161 9.70 -3.72 -5.54
CA TYR A 161 9.42 -2.66 -4.59
C TYR A 161 8.03 -2.02 -4.76
N ALA A 162 7.34 -1.82 -3.63
CA ALA A 162 6.04 -1.15 -3.59
C ALA A 162 6.06 0.07 -2.66
N GLN A 163 5.65 1.23 -3.18
CA GLN A 163 5.41 2.44 -2.41
C GLN A 163 3.91 2.76 -2.41
N LEU A 164 3.27 2.67 -1.25
CA LEU A 164 1.83 2.84 -1.07
C LEU A 164 1.58 4.02 -0.14
N THR A 165 0.86 5.02 -0.61
CA THR A 165 0.60 6.24 0.18
C THR A 165 -0.87 6.58 0.14
N THR A 166 -1.49 6.80 1.31
CA THR A 166 -2.87 7.28 1.40
C THR A 166 -3.01 8.36 2.46
N VAL A 167 -3.95 9.27 2.27
CA VAL A 167 -4.33 10.22 3.31
C VAL A 167 -5.45 9.63 4.17
N SER A 168 -6.54 9.18 3.55
CA SER A 168 -7.67 8.56 4.24
C SER A 168 -8.11 7.32 3.50
N GLY A 169 -7.94 6.19 4.08
CA GLY A 169 -8.26 4.90 3.49
C GLY A 169 -7.37 3.80 4.02
N SER A 170 -7.73 2.56 3.73
CA SER A 170 -6.89 1.43 4.08
C SER A 170 -5.83 1.14 3.02
N ILE A 171 -4.72 0.58 3.47
CA ILE A 171 -3.72 -0.05 2.62
C ILE A 171 -3.73 -1.55 2.95
N ASP A 172 -4.01 -2.37 1.95
CA ASP A 172 -3.98 -3.82 2.06
C ASP A 172 -3.01 -4.36 1.00
N ALA A 173 -1.85 -4.87 1.43
CA ALA A 173 -0.86 -5.45 0.53
C ALA A 173 -0.51 -6.88 0.93
N SER A 174 -0.50 -7.78 -0.05
CA SER A 174 -0.19 -9.19 0.17
C SER A 174 0.67 -9.77 -0.95
N ASP A 175 1.43 -10.81 -0.61
CA ASP A 175 2.28 -11.54 -1.57
C ASP A 175 3.28 -10.64 -2.29
N MET A 176 4.05 -9.91 -1.49
CA MET A 176 5.05 -8.97 -1.97
C MET A 176 6.41 -9.66 -2.09
N GLY A 177 7.02 -9.57 -3.25
CA GLY A 177 8.31 -10.24 -3.56
C GLY A 177 9.54 -9.46 -3.10
N ASP A 178 9.40 -8.18 -2.76
CA ASP A 178 10.46 -7.24 -2.40
C ASP A 178 9.97 -6.28 -1.31
N ASP A 179 10.69 -5.19 -1.07
CA ASP A 179 10.41 -4.21 -0.03
C ASP A 179 9.09 -3.48 -0.21
N VAL A 180 8.44 -3.18 0.90
CA VAL A 180 7.19 -2.41 0.94
C VAL A 180 7.32 -1.18 1.83
N ARG A 181 7.04 -0.03 1.26
CA ARG A 181 6.88 1.22 2.02
C ARG A 181 5.43 1.67 2.02
N ALA A 182 4.79 1.67 3.19
CA ALA A 182 3.41 2.11 3.38
C ALA A 182 3.36 3.40 4.20
N THR A 183 2.65 4.40 3.71
CA THR A 183 2.44 5.68 4.42
C THR A 183 0.95 5.98 4.49
N SER A 184 0.42 6.20 5.69
CA SER A 184 -1.00 6.52 5.91
C SER A 184 -1.16 7.65 6.92
N ALA A 185 -1.96 8.66 6.61
CA ALA A 185 -2.33 9.64 7.62
C ALA A 185 -3.47 9.12 8.51
N SER A 186 -4.48 8.48 7.92
CA SER A 186 -5.57 7.87 8.68
C SER A 186 -6.08 6.61 7.98
N GLY A 187 -6.12 5.53 8.69
CA GLY A 187 -6.63 4.27 8.16
C GLY A 187 -5.82 3.07 8.63
N LYS A 188 -6.34 1.89 8.28
CA LYS A 188 -5.68 0.63 8.59
C LYS A 188 -4.63 0.31 7.52
N VAL A 189 -3.44 -0.11 7.96
CA VAL A 189 -2.40 -0.68 7.10
C VAL A 189 -2.29 -2.16 7.41
N THR A 190 -2.52 -3.01 6.42
CA THR A 190 -2.37 -4.47 6.56
C THR A 190 -1.38 -4.97 5.52
N LEU A 191 -0.28 -5.55 5.97
CA LEU A 191 0.74 -6.13 5.12
C LEU A 191 0.89 -7.61 5.45
N SER A 192 0.87 -8.47 4.46
CA SER A 192 0.98 -9.91 4.66
C SER A 192 1.86 -10.56 3.60
N ASN A 193 2.67 -11.53 4.02
CA ASN A 193 3.55 -12.29 3.14
C ASN A 193 4.48 -11.39 2.31
N VAL A 194 5.31 -10.60 3.01
CA VAL A 194 6.33 -9.73 2.42
C VAL A 194 7.69 -10.40 2.53
N LYS A 195 8.40 -10.59 1.42
CA LYS A 195 9.71 -11.22 1.42
C LYS A 195 10.85 -10.26 1.78
N GLY A 196 10.71 -9.00 1.39
CA GLY A 196 11.68 -7.95 1.67
C GLY A 196 11.43 -7.22 2.98
N ASP A 197 12.01 -6.04 3.12
CA ASP A 197 11.88 -5.15 4.27
C ASP A 197 10.54 -4.40 4.23
N VAL A 198 10.01 -4.09 5.41
CA VAL A 198 8.76 -3.34 5.58
C VAL A 198 9.04 -2.03 6.30
N SER A 199 8.63 -0.91 5.70
CA SER A 199 8.65 0.42 6.32
C SER A 199 7.25 1.00 6.38
N ILE A 200 6.74 1.25 7.59
CA ILE A 200 5.40 1.82 7.83
C ILE A 200 5.52 3.17 8.52
N ASN A 201 4.90 4.18 7.94
CA ASN A 201 4.74 5.49 8.57
C ASN A 201 3.25 5.82 8.67
N ALA A 202 2.70 5.75 9.87
CA ALA A 202 1.30 6.05 10.12
C ALA A 202 1.15 7.25 11.07
N VAL A 203 0.16 8.09 10.85
CA VAL A 203 -0.17 9.12 11.84
C VAL A 203 -1.23 8.59 12.78
N SER A 204 -2.32 8.04 12.25
CA SER A 204 -3.41 7.47 13.06
C SER A 204 -3.93 6.18 12.42
N GLY A 205 -4.37 5.25 13.23
CA GLY A 205 -4.91 3.99 12.78
C GLY A 205 -4.10 2.79 13.22
N SER A 206 -4.49 1.61 12.79
CA SER A 206 -3.79 0.37 13.14
C SER A 206 -2.90 -0.11 12.00
N SER A 207 -1.73 -0.60 12.33
CA SER A 207 -0.81 -1.23 11.39
C SER A 207 -0.63 -2.70 11.79
N GLN A 208 -0.88 -3.59 10.87
CA GLN A 208 -0.75 -5.03 11.07
C GLN A 208 0.17 -5.62 10.01
N VAL A 209 1.19 -6.34 10.46
CA VAL A 209 2.17 -6.98 9.58
C VAL A 209 2.29 -8.45 9.94
N THR A 210 2.16 -9.32 8.96
CA THR A 210 2.21 -10.78 9.18
C THR A 210 3.08 -11.47 8.13
N LYS A 211 3.75 -12.55 8.54
CA LYS A 211 4.58 -13.38 7.64
C LYS A 211 5.65 -12.58 6.89
N LEU A 212 6.65 -12.16 7.63
CA LEU A 212 7.75 -11.35 7.13
C LEU A 212 8.99 -12.16 6.83
N GLY A 213 9.69 -11.82 5.73
CA GLY A 213 11.02 -12.30 5.41
C GLY A 213 12.14 -11.37 5.88
N GLY A 214 11.93 -10.05 5.79
CA GLY A 214 12.92 -9.02 6.10
C GLY A 214 12.68 -8.28 7.42
N ARG A 215 13.32 -7.13 7.55
CA ARG A 215 13.22 -6.22 8.70
C ARG A 215 11.90 -5.45 8.69
N VAL A 216 11.43 -5.08 9.90
CA VAL A 216 10.31 -4.15 10.07
C VAL A 216 10.77 -2.86 10.71
N GLU A 217 10.43 -1.75 10.09
CA GLU A 217 10.49 -0.41 10.65
C GLU A 217 9.10 0.21 10.65
N ALA A 218 8.54 0.49 11.82
CA ALA A 218 7.20 1.06 11.93
C ALA A 218 7.17 2.26 12.87
N THR A 219 6.62 3.36 12.39
CA THR A 219 6.45 4.59 13.17
C THR A 219 4.98 4.99 13.18
N THR A 220 4.44 5.30 14.37
CA THR A 220 3.08 5.84 14.51
C THR A 220 3.01 6.96 15.54
N ALA A 221 2.19 7.95 15.29
CA ALA A 221 1.87 8.96 16.29
C ALA A 221 0.73 8.47 17.21
N SER A 222 -0.33 7.89 16.64
CA SER A 222 -1.44 7.34 17.43
C SER A 222 -2.02 6.11 16.76
N GLY A 223 -2.05 5.02 17.47
CA GLY A 223 -2.63 3.79 16.95
C GLY A 223 -1.85 2.55 17.39
N SER A 224 -2.37 1.39 17.03
CA SER A 224 -1.74 0.12 17.36
C SER A 224 -0.82 -0.35 16.25
N ILE A 225 0.28 -0.95 16.63
CA ILE A 225 1.18 -1.69 15.74
C ILE A 225 1.20 -3.15 16.18
N GLU A 226 0.87 -4.03 15.27
CA GLU A 226 0.91 -5.47 15.48
C GLU A 226 1.83 -6.10 14.42
N VAL A 227 2.86 -6.79 14.88
CA VAL A 227 3.81 -7.53 14.04
C VAL A 227 3.77 -8.98 14.46
N ALA A 228 3.41 -9.87 13.55
CA ALA A 228 3.34 -11.31 13.81
C ALA A 228 4.25 -12.12 12.88
N GLY A 229 5.01 -13.02 13.50
CA GLY A 229 5.95 -13.88 12.79
C GLY A 229 7.28 -13.20 12.47
N ALA A 230 7.70 -12.21 13.25
CA ALA A 230 9.00 -11.56 13.09
C ALA A 230 10.15 -12.54 13.36
N LYS A 231 11.12 -12.59 12.44
CA LYS A 231 12.35 -13.40 12.53
C LYS A 231 13.61 -12.61 12.20
N SER A 232 13.45 -11.35 11.88
CA SER A 232 14.52 -10.39 11.55
C SER A 232 14.44 -9.19 12.47
N ASP A 233 15.19 -8.14 12.20
CA ASP A 233 15.20 -6.93 13.00
C ASP A 233 13.82 -6.27 13.03
N VAL A 234 13.45 -5.76 14.21
CA VAL A 234 12.20 -5.02 14.42
C VAL A 234 12.51 -3.69 15.07
N GLN A 235 12.13 -2.60 14.44
CA GLN A 235 12.25 -1.26 14.97
C GLN A 235 10.89 -0.58 15.00
N ILE A 236 10.38 -0.28 16.17
CA ILE A 236 9.05 0.34 16.36
C ILE A 236 9.18 1.60 17.19
N HIS A 237 8.60 2.68 16.69
CA HIS A 237 8.46 3.94 17.39
C HIS A 237 6.99 4.36 17.43
N ALA A 238 6.40 4.40 18.63
CA ALA A 238 5.02 4.81 18.83
C ALA A 238 4.95 5.96 19.84
N ALA A 239 4.26 7.05 19.51
CA ALA A 239 4.01 8.07 20.52
C ALA A 239 2.85 7.65 21.43
N SER A 240 1.76 7.11 20.88
CA SER A 240 0.63 6.59 21.65
C SER A 240 0.03 5.36 21.01
N GLY A 241 -0.30 4.37 21.80
CA GLY A 241 -1.00 3.18 21.33
C GLY A 241 -0.37 1.87 21.81
N HIS A 242 -0.96 0.77 21.38
CA HIS A 242 -0.50 -0.57 21.71
C HIS A 242 0.54 -1.06 20.72
N VAL A 243 1.64 -1.58 21.21
CA VAL A 243 2.65 -2.25 20.40
C VAL A 243 2.62 -3.74 20.76
N THR A 244 2.34 -4.58 19.77
CA THR A 244 2.36 -6.04 19.93
C THR A 244 3.33 -6.63 18.93
N VAL A 245 4.32 -7.37 19.40
CA VAL A 245 5.28 -8.07 18.55
C VAL A 245 5.29 -9.54 18.94
N GLN A 246 5.00 -10.38 17.96
CA GLN A 246 5.10 -11.83 18.09
C GLN A 246 6.15 -12.36 17.12
N GLY A 247 7.08 -13.16 17.60
CA GLY A 247 8.10 -13.75 16.75
C GLY A 247 9.26 -14.33 17.54
N ASP A 248 10.29 -14.70 16.83
CA ASP A 248 11.50 -15.29 17.41
C ASP A 248 12.69 -14.33 17.22
N PRO A 249 13.15 -13.66 18.30
CA PRO A 249 14.36 -12.84 18.26
C PRO A 249 15.60 -13.75 18.30
N GLY A 250 15.79 -14.53 17.22
CA GLY A 250 16.89 -15.47 17.10
C GLY A 250 18.27 -14.81 17.12
N ALA A 251 19.32 -15.60 16.93
CA ALA A 251 20.68 -15.11 16.95
C ALA A 251 20.92 -13.99 15.92
N ASN A 252 21.64 -12.94 16.34
CA ASN A 252 22.00 -11.77 15.52
C ASN A 252 20.83 -10.88 15.08
N THR A 253 19.68 -10.94 15.76
CA THR A 253 18.60 -9.97 15.52
C THR A 253 18.58 -8.88 16.58
N TYR A 254 18.09 -7.71 16.18
CA TYR A 254 17.92 -6.56 17.06
C TYR A 254 16.48 -6.05 17.01
N TRP A 255 15.78 -6.17 18.14
CA TRP A 255 14.44 -5.61 18.31
C TRP A 255 14.50 -4.38 19.20
N ASN A 256 14.04 -3.26 18.70
CA ASN A 256 14.02 -1.98 19.41
C ASN A 256 12.59 -1.41 19.40
N LEU A 257 11.93 -1.45 20.53
CA LEU A 257 10.54 -1.05 20.68
C LEU A 257 10.44 0.15 21.62
N ASN A 258 10.16 1.30 21.07
CA ASN A 258 10.05 2.54 21.83
C ASN A 258 8.62 3.06 21.79
N THR A 259 8.01 3.27 22.94
CA THR A 259 6.71 3.94 23.06
C THR A 259 6.75 5.03 24.11
N VAL A 260 6.02 6.11 23.87
CA VAL A 260 5.87 7.14 24.93
C VAL A 260 4.69 6.78 25.83
N SER A 261 3.56 6.36 25.25
CA SER A 261 2.36 6.03 26.01
C SER A 261 1.65 4.82 25.43
N GLY A 262 1.49 3.80 26.25
CA GLY A 262 0.77 2.58 25.90
C GLY A 262 1.55 1.31 26.24
N PRO A 263 0.86 0.18 26.34
CA PRO A 263 1.48 -1.10 26.67
C PRO A 263 2.26 -1.67 25.48
N VAL A 264 3.31 -2.41 25.82
CA VAL A 264 4.10 -3.20 24.89
C VAL A 264 3.94 -4.67 25.22
N HIS A 265 3.43 -5.45 24.30
CA HIS A 265 3.29 -6.89 24.41
C HIS A 265 4.27 -7.61 23.50
N LEU A 266 5.14 -8.41 24.10
CA LEU A 266 6.06 -9.29 23.40
C LEU A 266 5.63 -10.74 23.61
N SER A 267 5.48 -11.48 22.51
CA SER A 267 5.21 -12.92 22.56
C SER A 267 6.31 -13.68 21.82
N VAL A 268 7.06 -14.51 22.56
CA VAL A 268 8.22 -15.21 22.04
C VAL A 268 8.11 -16.73 22.28
N PRO A 269 8.66 -17.58 21.40
CA PRO A 269 8.70 -19.02 21.66
C PRO A 269 9.47 -19.37 22.92
N GLN A 270 9.07 -20.45 23.61
CA GLN A 270 9.71 -20.84 24.88
C GLN A 270 11.18 -21.28 24.72
N ASN A 271 11.61 -21.66 23.55
CA ASN A 271 12.98 -22.15 23.23
C ASN A 271 13.86 -21.11 22.52
N THR A 272 13.45 -19.87 22.49
CA THR A 272 14.25 -18.80 21.89
C THR A 272 15.36 -18.36 22.84
N SER A 273 16.40 -17.72 22.31
CA SER A 273 17.55 -17.24 23.06
C SER A 273 17.83 -15.79 22.74
N PHE A 274 17.75 -14.90 23.74
CA PHE A 274 18.00 -13.46 23.58
C PHE A 274 18.33 -12.77 24.89
N HIS A 275 18.94 -11.57 24.79
CA HIS A 275 19.09 -10.63 25.90
C HIS A 275 17.97 -9.62 25.88
N LEU A 276 17.27 -9.45 27.00
CA LEU A 276 16.23 -8.45 27.20
C LEU A 276 16.75 -7.28 28.00
N SER A 277 16.51 -6.06 27.52
CA SER A 277 16.62 -4.84 28.30
C SER A 277 15.28 -4.10 28.23
N ALA A 278 14.51 -4.13 29.29
CA ALA A 278 13.22 -3.48 29.38
C ALA A 278 13.27 -2.34 30.40
N GLU A 279 12.73 -1.18 30.03
CA GLU A 279 12.67 -0.01 30.89
C GLU A 279 11.31 0.69 30.77
N ALA A 280 10.66 0.96 31.90
CA ALA A 280 9.41 1.66 32.01
C ALA A 280 9.53 2.78 33.02
N VAL A 281 9.50 4.06 32.60
CA VAL A 281 9.64 5.17 33.57
C VAL A 281 8.47 5.20 34.53
N SER A 282 7.25 4.96 34.04
CA SER A 282 6.04 4.83 34.87
C SER A 282 5.21 3.66 34.33
N GLY A 283 5.25 2.55 35.01
CA GLY A 283 4.59 1.30 34.63
C GLY A 283 5.25 0.10 35.29
N GLN A 284 4.77 -1.08 34.95
CA GLN A 284 5.28 -2.34 35.45
C GLN A 284 5.81 -3.20 34.30
N ILE A 285 6.77 -4.06 34.63
CA ILE A 285 7.33 -5.04 33.71
C ILE A 285 6.92 -6.42 34.20
N HIS A 286 6.13 -7.12 33.40
CA HIS A 286 5.65 -8.46 33.68
C HIS A 286 6.26 -9.47 32.73
N THR A 287 6.62 -10.62 33.24
CA THR A 287 7.16 -11.71 32.42
C THR A 287 6.56 -13.04 32.88
N ASP A 288 6.02 -13.77 31.92
CA ASP A 288 5.44 -15.11 32.11
C ASP A 288 6.32 -16.21 31.47
N VAL A 289 7.53 -15.86 31.05
CA VAL A 289 8.50 -16.81 30.50
C VAL A 289 9.65 -17.06 31.46
N PRO A 290 10.27 -18.23 31.45
CA PRO A 290 11.44 -18.53 32.27
C PRO A 290 12.64 -17.74 31.75
N ILE A 291 13.00 -16.67 32.45
CA ILE A 291 14.18 -15.83 32.17
C ILE A 291 15.17 -15.88 33.33
N MET A 292 16.44 -15.75 33.05
CA MET A 292 17.49 -15.52 34.03
C MET A 292 17.64 -14.01 34.21
N ILE A 293 17.23 -13.53 35.37
CA ILE A 293 17.35 -12.10 35.70
C ILE A 293 18.80 -11.80 36.04
N GLU A 294 19.38 -10.85 35.34
CA GLU A 294 20.74 -10.33 35.55
C GLU A 294 20.72 -9.08 36.40
N GLU A 295 19.75 -8.19 36.17
CA GLU A 295 19.57 -6.97 36.94
C GLU A 295 18.08 -6.61 37.01
N GLN A 296 17.58 -6.31 38.20
CA GLN A 296 16.19 -5.88 38.40
C GLN A 296 16.14 -4.61 39.23
N GLY A 297 15.67 -3.55 38.66
CA GLY A 297 15.34 -2.29 39.32
C GLY A 297 13.84 -2.15 39.54
N LYS A 298 13.40 -1.00 40.07
CA LYS A 298 11.99 -0.68 40.21
C LYS A 298 11.24 -0.56 38.88
N HIS A 299 11.94 -0.07 37.87
CA HIS A 299 11.39 0.27 36.56
C HIS A 299 12.24 -0.26 35.41
N SER A 300 13.16 -1.15 35.68
CA SER A 300 14.07 -1.73 34.70
C SER A 300 14.26 -3.22 34.96
N LEU A 301 14.42 -3.97 33.91
CA LEU A 301 14.69 -5.41 33.91
C LEU A 301 15.72 -5.73 32.85
N ARG A 302 16.85 -6.27 33.23
CA ARG A 302 17.82 -6.93 32.36
C ARG A 302 17.79 -8.43 32.61
N ALA A 303 17.57 -9.17 31.58
CA ALA A 303 17.43 -10.61 31.69
C ALA A 303 17.95 -11.30 30.45
N ARG A 304 18.19 -12.60 30.56
CA ARG A 304 18.58 -13.47 29.48
C ARG A 304 17.63 -14.66 29.40
N MET A 305 17.23 -15.00 28.22
CA MET A 305 16.53 -16.23 27.93
C MET A 305 17.42 -17.16 27.10
N GLY A 306 17.51 -18.43 27.49
CA GLY A 306 18.45 -19.38 26.88
C GLY A 306 19.93 -18.95 26.98
N ASP A 307 20.71 -19.23 25.95
CA ASP A 307 22.15 -18.90 25.91
C ASP A 307 22.46 -17.47 25.50
N GLY A 308 21.42 -16.64 25.24
CA GLY A 308 21.55 -15.33 24.65
C GLY A 308 21.82 -15.44 23.13
N GLY A 309 21.44 -14.46 22.36
CA GLY A 309 21.64 -14.51 20.90
C GLY A 309 21.17 -13.23 20.28
N GLY A 310 19.87 -13.04 20.20
CA GLY A 310 19.26 -11.79 19.81
C GLY A 310 19.30 -10.75 20.94
N ARG A 311 19.04 -9.51 20.56
CA ARG A 311 18.92 -8.39 21.51
C ARG A 311 17.54 -7.75 21.39
N VAL A 312 16.86 -7.65 22.52
CA VAL A 312 15.52 -7.03 22.60
C VAL A 312 15.58 -5.87 23.58
N GLU A 313 15.34 -4.68 23.07
CA GLU A 313 15.28 -3.45 23.85
C GLU A 313 13.86 -2.90 23.82
N VAL A 314 13.28 -2.65 25.00
CA VAL A 314 11.92 -2.11 25.12
C VAL A 314 11.95 -0.91 26.06
N HIS A 315 11.54 0.23 25.55
CA HIS A 315 11.43 1.46 26.33
C HIS A 315 10.01 2.00 26.27
N THR A 316 9.44 2.28 27.45
CA THR A 316 8.18 3.03 27.56
C THR A 316 8.29 4.12 28.62
N VAL A 317 7.67 5.27 28.37
CA VAL A 317 7.59 6.31 29.39
C VAL A 317 6.40 6.01 30.32
N THR A 318 5.22 5.76 29.73
CA THR A 318 4.01 5.44 30.50
C THR A 318 3.33 4.23 29.87
N GLY A 319 3.40 3.09 30.51
CA GLY A 319 2.80 1.87 30.00
C GLY A 319 3.38 0.63 30.68
N GLU A 320 2.74 -0.48 30.46
CA GLU A 320 3.18 -1.78 30.95
C GLU A 320 3.93 -2.54 29.86
N ILE A 321 4.94 -3.29 30.24
CA ILE A 321 5.67 -4.18 29.36
C ILE A 321 5.32 -5.61 29.77
N HIS A 322 4.76 -6.38 28.84
CA HIS A 322 4.41 -7.77 29.03
C HIS A 322 5.21 -8.67 28.11
N LEU A 323 5.96 -9.60 28.67
CA LEU A 323 6.66 -10.64 27.95
C LEU A 323 5.98 -11.99 28.20
N THR A 324 5.43 -12.59 27.17
CA THR A 324 4.68 -13.85 27.26
C THR A 324 5.29 -14.93 26.37
N GLY A 325 5.06 -16.19 26.72
CA GLY A 325 5.41 -17.33 25.87
C GLY A 325 4.37 -17.52 24.77
N ALA A 326 4.83 -17.64 23.53
CA ALA A 326 3.97 -18.09 22.44
C ALA A 326 3.68 -19.59 22.60
N ALA A 327 2.42 -19.97 22.41
CA ALA A 327 1.98 -21.36 22.45
C ALA A 327 2.47 -22.15 21.24
#